data_615e564bd337b4c4de5c7fc54caf8993
#
_entry.id   615e564bd337b4c4de5c7fc54caf8993
#
_cell.length_a   1.000
_cell.length_b   1.000
_cell.length_c   1.000
_cell.angle_alpha   90.00
_cell.angle_beta   90.00
_cell.angle_gamma   90.00
#
_symmetry.space_group_name_H-M   'P 1'
#
loop_
_entity.id
_entity.type
_entity.pdbx_description
1 polymer ?
#
loop_
_entity_poly.entity_id
_entity_poly.type
_entity_poly.pdbx_seq_one_letter_code
_entity_poly.pdbx_strand_id
1 'polypeptide(L)'
;MKRDNKIKVCRILAVVFLCFWTISGVRVLAQNATSILDKAASAYEDSNGLTAYFTMQTRSDVQKVSESFDGTVDIKGDKFVLKTPDMITWFDGTTQWSFVERNEEVNVSTPTGEELQATNPTLLLRSYEKGFTAKYKGESTAPSGKAAHDI
;
A
#
# COMPACT_ATOMS: atom_id res chain seq x y z
N MET A 1 23.88 3.54 59.51
CA MET A 1 24.23 2.67 58.37
C MET A 1 23.02 1.97 57.70
N LYS A 2 21.80 2.14 58.18
CA LYS A 2 20.58 1.51 57.55
C LYS A 2 19.73 2.44 56.66
N ARG A 3 19.97 3.77 56.75
CA ARG A 3 19.18 4.79 56.02
C ARG A 3 19.64 5.02 54.55
N ASP A 4 20.96 4.90 54.32
CA ASP A 4 21.54 5.15 52.98
C ASP A 4 21.19 4.07 51.96
N ASN A 5 21.01 2.82 52.38
CA ASN A 5 20.61 1.73 51.48
C ASN A 5 19.16 1.87 50.99
N LYS A 6 18.26 2.44 51.78
CA LYS A 6 16.85 2.66 51.37
C LYS A 6 16.76 3.73 50.30
N ILE A 7 17.60 4.77 50.38
CA ILE A 7 17.62 5.87 49.38
C ILE A 7 18.22 5.37 48.04
N LYS A 8 19.26 4.53 48.07
CA LYS A 8 19.85 3.92 46.87
C LYS A 8 18.87 2.96 46.17
N VAL A 9 18.17 2.12 46.93
CA VAL A 9 17.16 1.21 46.38
C VAL A 9 15.97 1.97 45.78
N CYS A 10 15.53 3.04 46.40
CA CYS A 10 14.42 3.88 45.91
C CYS A 10 14.81 4.63 44.60
N ARG A 11 16.06 5.08 44.49
CA ARG A 11 16.59 5.71 43.24
C ARG A 11 16.75 4.70 42.12
N ILE A 12 17.20 3.49 42.38
CA ILE A 12 17.32 2.42 41.36
C ILE A 12 15.93 2.00 40.88
N LEU A 13 14.94 1.83 41.78
CA LEU A 13 13.56 1.54 41.43
C LEU A 13 12.90 2.65 40.60
N ALA A 14 13.18 3.93 40.91
CA ALA A 14 12.68 5.06 40.15
C ALA A 14 13.25 5.10 38.72
N VAL A 15 14.56 4.80 38.55
CA VAL A 15 15.22 4.76 37.24
C VAL A 15 14.71 3.58 36.41
N VAL A 16 14.52 2.41 36.98
CA VAL A 16 13.95 1.24 36.29
C VAL A 16 12.48 1.50 35.88
N PHE A 17 11.71 2.20 36.70
CA PHE A 17 10.32 2.57 36.35
C PHE A 17 10.24 3.61 35.24
N LEU A 18 11.21 4.55 35.17
CA LEU A 18 11.29 5.54 34.09
C LEU A 18 11.67 4.91 32.73
N CYS A 19 12.53 3.87 32.75
CA CYS A 19 12.90 3.14 31.52
C CYS A 19 11.78 2.30 30.93
N PHE A 20 10.79 1.90 31.72
CA PHE A 20 9.66 1.09 31.25
C PHE A 20 8.61 1.90 30.47
N TRP A 21 8.60 3.23 30.62
CA TRP A 21 7.61 4.09 29.95
C TRP A 21 8.04 4.56 28.54
N THR A 22 9.28 4.35 28.15
CA THR A 22 9.79 4.86 26.84
C THR A 22 9.63 3.87 25.67
N ILE A 23 9.16 2.63 25.91
CA ILE A 23 9.11 1.58 24.88
C ILE A 23 7.74 1.50 24.16
N SER A 24 6.73 2.23 24.63
CA SER A 24 5.35 2.07 24.15
C SER A 24 5.00 2.88 22.89
N GLY A 25 5.83 3.83 22.44
CA GLY A 25 5.44 4.78 21.40
C GLY A 25 5.49 4.24 19.95
N VAL A 26 6.31 3.23 19.68
CA VAL A 26 6.54 2.79 18.28
C VAL A 26 5.47 1.81 17.78
N ARG A 27 4.85 1.06 18.65
CA ARG A 27 3.83 0.06 18.27
C ARG A 27 2.49 0.68 17.88
N VAL A 28 2.15 1.86 18.40
CA VAL A 28 0.87 2.52 18.14
C VAL A 28 0.79 3.04 16.70
N LEU A 29 1.89 3.53 16.14
CA LEU A 29 1.91 4.06 14.77
C LEU A 29 1.82 2.96 13.70
N ALA A 30 2.45 1.81 13.92
CA ALA A 30 2.38 0.69 12.98
C ALA A 30 0.98 0.03 12.98
N GLN A 31 0.35 -0.13 14.14
CA GLN A 31 -1.02 -0.65 14.26
C GLN A 31 -2.03 0.29 13.58
N ASN A 32 -1.80 1.60 13.62
CA ASN A 32 -2.68 2.57 12.97
C ASN A 32 -2.58 2.48 11.44
N ALA A 33 -1.37 2.35 10.88
CA ALA A 33 -1.17 2.21 9.43
C ALA A 33 -1.86 0.96 8.87
N THR A 34 -1.64 -0.21 9.48
CA THR A 34 -2.30 -1.47 9.07
C THR A 34 -3.82 -1.37 9.19
N SER A 35 -4.34 -0.81 10.28
CA SER A 35 -5.79 -0.64 10.47
C SER A 35 -6.42 0.28 9.41
N ILE A 36 -5.70 1.30 8.93
CA ILE A 36 -6.18 2.17 7.85
C ILE A 36 -6.22 1.41 6.53
N LEU A 37 -5.17 0.64 6.22
CA LEU A 37 -5.12 -0.20 5.02
C LEU A 37 -6.20 -1.30 5.03
N ASP A 38 -6.44 -1.94 6.18
CA ASP A 38 -7.51 -2.93 6.36
C ASP A 38 -8.89 -2.33 6.10
N LYS A 39 -9.15 -1.12 6.61
CA LYS A 39 -10.40 -0.40 6.35
C LYS A 39 -10.56 -0.05 4.87
N ALA A 40 -9.48 0.36 4.20
CA ALA A 40 -9.51 0.67 2.78
C ALA A 40 -9.79 -0.58 1.95
N ALA A 41 -9.13 -1.71 2.27
CA ALA A 41 -9.36 -2.99 1.60
C ALA A 41 -10.80 -3.50 1.82
N SER A 42 -11.31 -3.43 3.05
CA SER A 42 -12.70 -3.82 3.38
C SER A 42 -13.72 -2.93 2.67
N ALA A 43 -13.50 -1.61 2.64
CA ALA A 43 -14.38 -0.68 1.91
C ALA A 43 -14.43 -0.98 0.41
N TYR A 44 -13.31 -1.45 -0.17
CA TYR A 44 -13.29 -1.93 -1.55
C TYR A 44 -14.09 -3.22 -1.70
N GLU A 45 -13.87 -4.22 -0.84
CA GLU A 45 -14.57 -5.53 -0.89
C GLU A 45 -16.08 -5.38 -0.73
N ASP A 46 -16.53 -4.45 0.12
CA ASP A 46 -17.94 -4.13 0.33
C ASP A 46 -18.53 -3.28 -0.81
N SER A 47 -17.69 -2.74 -1.70
CA SER A 47 -18.13 -1.90 -2.81
C SER A 47 -18.63 -2.73 -3.99
N ASN A 48 -19.50 -2.15 -4.83
CA ASN A 48 -19.91 -2.79 -6.08
C ASN A 48 -18.94 -2.52 -7.24
N GLY A 49 -17.71 -2.15 -6.93
CA GLY A 49 -16.63 -1.82 -7.84
C GLY A 49 -15.90 -0.53 -7.46
N LEU A 50 -14.76 -0.31 -8.04
CA LEU A 50 -13.87 0.83 -7.80
C LEU A 50 -13.37 1.38 -9.13
N THR A 51 -13.37 2.70 -9.28
CA THR A 51 -12.58 3.41 -10.29
C THR A 51 -11.47 4.18 -9.60
N ALA A 52 -10.23 3.97 -10.01
CA ALA A 52 -9.09 4.70 -9.51
C ALA A 52 -8.31 5.37 -10.64
N TYR A 53 -7.76 6.54 -10.33
CA TYR A 53 -6.78 7.26 -11.16
C TYR A 53 -5.43 7.13 -10.50
N PHE A 54 -4.39 6.89 -11.28
CA PHE A 54 -3.04 6.75 -10.76
C PHE A 54 -2.02 7.43 -11.68
N THR A 55 -0.90 7.80 -11.11
CA THR A 55 0.30 8.22 -11.85
C THR A 55 1.39 7.19 -11.58
N MET A 56 1.94 6.59 -12.62
CA MET A 56 3.09 5.70 -12.53
C MET A 56 4.36 6.47 -12.87
N GLN A 57 5.36 6.32 -12.02
CA GLN A 57 6.68 6.86 -12.24
C GLN A 57 7.68 5.70 -12.31
N THR A 58 8.38 5.58 -13.42
CA THR A 58 9.46 4.62 -13.60
C THR A 58 10.79 5.36 -13.65
N ARG A 59 11.78 4.81 -12.96
CA ARG A 59 13.14 5.36 -12.97
C ARG A 59 14.14 4.25 -13.24
N SER A 60 14.97 4.45 -14.23
CA SER A 60 16.13 3.60 -14.51
C SER A 60 17.41 4.32 -14.12
N ASP A 61 18.04 3.88 -13.04
CA ASP A 61 19.33 4.44 -12.58
C ASP A 61 20.48 4.09 -13.54
N VAL A 62 20.34 3.01 -14.31
CA VAL A 62 21.32 2.59 -15.32
C VAL A 62 21.25 3.46 -16.56
N GLN A 63 20.05 3.75 -17.06
CA GLN A 63 19.82 4.55 -18.26
C GLN A 63 19.66 6.05 -17.95
N LYS A 64 19.57 6.43 -16.65
CA LYS A 64 19.28 7.81 -16.18
C LYS A 64 18.01 8.41 -16.79
N VAL A 65 17.02 7.57 -17.07
CA VAL A 65 15.72 7.95 -17.61
C VAL A 65 14.68 7.88 -16.50
N SER A 66 13.82 8.88 -16.45
CA SER A 66 12.62 8.89 -15.61
C SER A 66 11.43 9.18 -16.51
N GLU A 67 10.46 8.28 -16.49
CA GLU A 67 9.21 8.41 -17.24
C GLU A 67 8.04 8.46 -16.26
N SER A 68 7.01 9.22 -16.63
CA SER A 68 5.78 9.32 -15.84
C SER A 68 4.59 9.29 -16.79
N PHE A 69 3.57 8.53 -16.43
CA PHE A 69 2.31 8.51 -17.15
C PHE A 69 1.13 8.34 -16.19
N ASP A 70 -0.02 8.84 -16.61
CA ASP A 70 -1.28 8.70 -15.90
C ASP A 70 -2.09 7.53 -16.45
N GLY A 71 -2.86 6.89 -15.58
CA GLY A 71 -3.73 5.82 -15.98
C GLY A 71 -5.01 5.77 -15.14
N THR A 72 -5.93 4.92 -15.59
CA THR A 72 -7.15 4.62 -14.87
C THR A 72 -7.33 3.12 -14.73
N VAL A 73 -7.93 2.70 -13.65
CA VAL A 73 -8.35 1.31 -13.46
C VAL A 73 -9.77 1.25 -12.95
N ASP A 74 -10.59 0.45 -13.61
CA ASP A 74 -11.93 0.08 -13.18
C ASP A 74 -11.88 -1.38 -12.71
N ILE A 75 -12.29 -1.64 -11.48
CA ILE A 75 -12.22 -2.97 -10.84
C ILE A 75 -13.59 -3.38 -10.33
N LYS A 76 -13.96 -4.63 -10.56
CA LYS A 76 -15.18 -5.24 -10.00
C LYS A 76 -14.95 -6.72 -9.70
N GLY A 77 -14.82 -7.07 -8.41
CA GLY A 77 -14.41 -8.41 -8.00
C GLY A 77 -13.03 -8.74 -8.58
N ASP A 78 -12.92 -9.88 -9.25
CA ASP A 78 -11.67 -10.32 -9.88
C ASP A 78 -11.41 -9.71 -11.27
N LYS A 79 -12.34 -8.90 -11.78
CA LYS A 79 -12.28 -8.32 -13.12
C LYS A 79 -11.77 -6.90 -13.08
N PHE A 80 -11.00 -6.52 -14.08
CA PHE A 80 -10.56 -5.14 -14.21
C PHE A 80 -10.41 -4.68 -15.66
N VAL A 81 -10.43 -3.37 -15.83
CA VAL A 81 -9.99 -2.67 -17.05
C VAL A 81 -8.93 -1.65 -16.63
N LEU A 82 -7.72 -1.83 -17.12
CA LEU A 82 -6.60 -0.92 -16.89
C LEU A 82 -6.33 -0.14 -18.18
N LYS A 83 -6.30 1.18 -18.10
CA LYS A 83 -6.03 2.07 -19.23
C LYS A 83 -4.79 2.90 -18.93
N THR A 84 -3.84 2.84 -19.83
CA THR A 84 -2.65 3.69 -19.87
C THR A 84 -2.57 4.38 -21.24
N PRO A 85 -1.68 5.37 -21.47
CA PRO A 85 -1.58 6.02 -22.76
C PRO A 85 -1.32 5.10 -23.95
N ASP A 86 -0.57 4.01 -23.72
CA ASP A 86 -0.10 3.13 -24.79
C ASP A 86 -0.84 1.78 -24.83
N MET A 87 -1.64 1.46 -23.81
CA MET A 87 -2.24 0.13 -23.68
C MET A 87 -3.55 0.13 -22.89
N ILE A 88 -4.49 -0.68 -23.36
CA ILE A 88 -5.70 -1.01 -22.60
C ILE A 88 -5.68 -2.51 -22.31
N THR A 89 -5.81 -2.85 -21.03
CA THR A 89 -5.86 -4.25 -20.58
C THR A 89 -7.22 -4.55 -19.97
N TRP A 90 -7.85 -5.60 -20.43
CA TRP A 90 -9.07 -6.18 -19.83
C TRP A 90 -8.74 -7.53 -19.21
N PHE A 91 -9.30 -7.81 -18.06
CA PHE A 91 -9.21 -9.10 -17.38
C PHE A 91 -10.59 -9.51 -16.89
N ASP A 92 -11.05 -10.71 -17.22
CA ASP A 92 -12.39 -11.21 -16.86
C ASP A 92 -12.39 -12.15 -15.63
N GLY A 93 -11.24 -12.29 -14.99
CA GLY A 93 -11.01 -13.24 -13.90
C GLY A 93 -10.23 -14.49 -14.33
N THR A 94 -10.04 -14.70 -15.62
CA THR A 94 -9.32 -15.84 -16.19
C THR A 94 -8.43 -15.44 -17.36
N THR A 95 -9.01 -14.73 -18.32
CA THR A 95 -8.32 -14.33 -19.56
C THR A 95 -8.01 -12.84 -19.52
N GLN A 96 -6.85 -12.50 -19.99
CA GLN A 96 -6.38 -11.13 -20.16
C GLN A 96 -6.23 -10.81 -21.64
N TRP A 97 -6.76 -9.67 -22.03
CA TRP A 97 -6.58 -9.06 -23.36
C TRP A 97 -5.85 -7.73 -23.17
N SER A 98 -4.77 -7.53 -23.90
CA SER A 98 -4.02 -6.28 -23.87
C SER A 98 -3.92 -5.73 -25.29
N PHE A 99 -4.62 -4.63 -25.53
CA PHE A 99 -4.53 -3.87 -26.77
C PHE A 99 -3.39 -2.87 -26.68
N VAL A 100 -2.45 -2.96 -27.57
CA VAL A 100 -1.30 -2.04 -27.68
C VAL A 100 -1.58 -1.06 -28.80
N GLU A 101 -1.80 0.22 -28.46
CA GLU A 101 -2.29 1.25 -29.38
C GLU A 101 -1.30 1.52 -30.51
N ARG A 102 0.01 1.52 -30.24
CA ARG A 102 1.06 1.85 -31.20
C ARG A 102 1.13 0.92 -32.41
N ASN A 103 0.83 -0.36 -32.26
CA ASN A 103 0.89 -1.38 -33.31
C ASN A 103 -0.47 -2.03 -33.61
N GLU A 104 -1.54 -1.54 -32.95
CA GLU A 104 -2.92 -2.02 -33.11
C GLU A 104 -3.07 -3.54 -32.88
N GLU A 105 -2.23 -4.10 -31.97
CA GLU A 105 -2.22 -5.53 -31.68
C GLU A 105 -2.97 -5.83 -30.40
N VAL A 106 -3.68 -6.98 -30.39
CA VAL A 106 -4.27 -7.56 -29.19
C VAL A 106 -3.51 -8.80 -28.78
N ASN A 107 -2.93 -8.76 -27.60
CA ASN A 107 -2.31 -9.92 -26.98
C ASN A 107 -3.33 -10.59 -26.03
N VAL A 108 -3.46 -11.91 -26.13
CA VAL A 108 -4.35 -12.70 -25.28
C VAL A 108 -3.52 -13.67 -24.45
N SER A 109 -3.74 -13.67 -23.14
CA SER A 109 -3.05 -14.56 -22.20
C SER A 109 -3.98 -15.06 -21.10
N THR A 110 -3.54 -16.09 -20.42
CA THR A 110 -4.20 -16.60 -19.20
C THR A 110 -3.17 -16.54 -18.07
N PRO A 111 -3.01 -15.36 -17.43
CA PRO A 111 -1.99 -15.17 -16.40
C PRO A 111 -2.30 -16.04 -15.18
N THR A 112 -1.27 -16.62 -14.58
CA THR A 112 -1.38 -17.47 -13.41
C THR A 112 -0.34 -17.11 -12.35
N GLY A 113 -0.59 -17.50 -11.09
CA GLY A 113 0.39 -17.40 -10.01
C GLY A 113 1.03 -16.00 -9.88
N GLU A 114 2.35 -15.93 -10.06
CA GLU A 114 3.13 -14.71 -9.88
C GLU A 114 2.81 -13.61 -10.90
N GLU A 115 2.48 -13.99 -12.14
CA GLU A 115 2.09 -13.03 -13.17
C GLU A 115 0.81 -12.30 -12.79
N LEU A 116 -0.17 -13.04 -12.28
CA LEU A 116 -1.42 -12.47 -11.81
C LEU A 116 -1.21 -11.56 -10.59
N GLN A 117 -0.31 -11.93 -9.68
CA GLN A 117 0.03 -11.09 -8.52
C GLN A 117 0.67 -9.76 -8.92
N ALA A 118 1.48 -9.75 -9.97
CA ALA A 118 2.16 -8.55 -10.45
C ALA A 118 1.24 -7.59 -11.24
N THR A 119 0.22 -8.12 -11.90
CA THR A 119 -0.60 -7.37 -12.85
C THR A 119 -2.02 -7.07 -12.38
N ASN A 120 -2.52 -7.83 -11.39
CA ASN A 120 -3.89 -7.67 -10.90
C ASN A 120 -3.96 -6.57 -9.81
N PRO A 121 -4.61 -5.43 -10.10
CA PRO A 121 -4.73 -4.32 -9.14
C PRO A 121 -5.44 -4.72 -7.84
N THR A 122 -6.35 -5.70 -7.88
CA THR A 122 -7.08 -6.20 -6.71
C THR A 122 -6.14 -6.85 -5.70
N LEU A 123 -5.14 -7.61 -6.19
CA LEU A 123 -4.15 -8.26 -5.33
C LEU A 123 -3.17 -7.27 -4.71
N LEU A 124 -2.94 -6.13 -5.37
CA LEU A 124 -2.09 -5.05 -4.84
C LEU A 124 -2.70 -4.40 -3.60
N LEU A 125 -4.04 -4.31 -3.49
CA LEU A 125 -4.70 -3.73 -2.32
C LEU A 125 -4.40 -4.46 -1.00
N ARG A 126 -4.06 -5.75 -1.06
CA ARG A 126 -3.68 -6.55 0.11
C ARG A 126 -2.19 -6.95 0.14
N SER A 127 -1.40 -6.42 -0.78
CA SER A 127 0.04 -6.74 -0.84
C SER A 127 0.79 -6.35 0.43
N TYR A 128 0.31 -5.32 1.16
CA TYR A 128 0.89 -4.88 2.44
C TYR A 128 0.85 -5.96 3.54
N GLU A 129 0.01 -7.00 3.41
CA GLU A 129 -0.05 -8.11 4.36
C GLU A 129 1.18 -9.03 4.27
N LYS A 130 1.90 -8.98 3.14
CA LYS A 130 3.02 -9.89 2.85
C LYS A 130 4.27 -9.11 2.40
N GLY A 131 5.30 -9.14 3.23
CA GLY A 131 6.61 -8.62 2.86
C GLY A 131 6.80 -7.11 2.97
N PHE A 132 5.80 -6.37 3.46
CA PHE A 132 5.87 -4.92 3.67
C PHE A 132 5.68 -4.54 5.12
N THR A 133 6.27 -3.42 5.51
CA THR A 133 6.02 -2.80 6.81
C THR A 133 5.32 -1.47 6.58
N ALA A 134 4.03 -1.41 6.90
CA ALA A 134 3.25 -0.19 6.79
C ALA A 134 3.69 0.82 7.85
N LYS A 135 3.94 2.07 7.44
CA LYS A 135 4.33 3.16 8.32
C LYS A 135 3.46 4.37 8.06
N TYR A 136 2.68 4.75 9.06
CA TYR A 136 1.88 5.97 9.01
C TYR A 136 2.77 7.22 9.00
N LYS A 137 2.59 8.09 8.01
CA LYS A 137 3.35 9.34 7.83
C LYS A 137 2.57 10.58 8.22
N GLY A 138 1.24 10.51 8.25
CA GLY A 138 0.39 11.62 8.63
C GLY A 138 -0.91 11.71 7.85
N GLU A 139 -1.64 12.80 8.08
CA GLU A 139 -2.81 13.18 7.30
C GLU A 139 -2.38 14.07 6.13
N SER A 140 -3.05 13.91 5.01
CA SER A 140 -2.83 14.67 3.79
C SER A 140 -4.17 14.99 3.09
N THR A 141 -4.09 15.61 1.93
CA THR A 141 -5.26 15.85 1.09
C THR A 141 -5.06 15.15 -0.25
N ALA A 142 -5.98 14.28 -0.59
CA ALA A 142 -6.00 13.63 -1.90
C ALA A 142 -6.19 14.64 -3.04
N PRO A 143 -5.81 14.32 -4.28
CA PRO A 143 -6.05 15.17 -5.46
C PRO A 143 -7.53 15.53 -5.64
N SER A 144 -8.46 14.71 -5.14
CA SER A 144 -9.90 14.98 -5.12
C SER A 144 -10.34 16.04 -4.09
N GLY A 145 -9.42 16.59 -3.27
CA GLY A 145 -9.71 17.52 -2.18
C GLY A 145 -10.22 16.87 -0.88
N LYS A 146 -10.33 15.54 -0.83
CA LYS A 146 -10.76 14.82 0.37
C LYS A 146 -9.58 14.58 1.31
N ALA A 147 -9.88 14.48 2.62
CA ALA A 147 -8.90 14.08 3.61
C ALA A 147 -8.36 12.67 3.28
N ALA A 148 -7.06 12.50 3.42
CA ALA A 148 -6.34 11.28 3.13
C ALA A 148 -5.29 10.96 4.22
N HIS A 149 -4.79 9.75 4.20
CA HIS A 149 -3.71 9.30 5.08
C HIS A 149 -2.52 8.84 4.24
N ASP A 150 -1.33 9.31 4.58
CA ASP A 150 -0.08 8.89 3.97
C ASP A 150 0.52 7.72 4.76
N ILE A 151 0.81 6.63 4.07
CA ILE A 151 1.35 5.39 4.64
C ILE A 151 2.63 4.98 3.90
#